data_1652d40ce8566ea50f33b082358e26cd
#
_entry.id   1652d40ce8566ea50f33b082358e26cd
#
_cell.length_a   1.000
_cell.length_b   1.000
_cell.length_c   1.000
_cell.angle_alpha   90.00
_cell.angle_beta   90.00
_cell.angle_gamma   90.00
#
_symmetry.space_group_name_H-M   'P 1'
#
loop_
_entity.id
_entity.type
_entity.pdbx_description
1 polymer ?
#
loop_
_entity_poly.entity_id
_entity_poly.type
_entity_poly.pdbx_seq_one_letter_code
_entity_poly.pdbx_strand_id
1 'polypeptide(L)'
;KKCDGVLLATDPDREGEAISWHLANILGLDPSAPNRVTFDEITKKGVKEGMAHPRAINIDLFNAQQARRELDRLVGYKLSPFLWKKVRRGLSAGRVQSVAVRLIRDRELEIENFKPDEYWNIDALLNPQGEKGEFTARLAATADGKKLTVTNKQQADGILTALDGRDYTITKIEKGK
;
A
#
# COMPACT_ATOMS: atom_id res chain seq x y z
N LYS A 1 -40.52 -14.55 12.36
CA LYS A 1 -40.35 -15.69 11.41
C LYS A 1 -39.58 -16.77 12.14
N LYS A 2 -40.06 -18.02 12.14
CA LYS A 2 -39.27 -19.16 12.59
C LYS A 2 -38.18 -19.41 11.54
N CYS A 3 -36.92 -19.50 11.97
CA CYS A 3 -35.78 -19.89 11.16
C CYS A 3 -35.19 -21.19 11.73
N ASP A 4 -34.59 -21.99 10.88
CA ASP A 4 -34.04 -23.30 11.27
C ASP A 4 -32.60 -23.17 11.84
N GLY A 5 -31.96 -22.01 11.67
CA GLY A 5 -30.65 -21.74 12.20
C GLY A 5 -30.20 -20.29 11.93
N VAL A 6 -29.09 -19.91 12.56
CA VAL A 6 -28.46 -18.59 12.40
C VAL A 6 -27.00 -18.79 12.00
N LEU A 7 -26.58 -18.14 10.93
CA LEU A 7 -25.19 -18.07 10.53
C LEU A 7 -24.67 -16.65 10.72
N LEU A 8 -23.46 -16.52 11.22
CA LEU A 8 -22.78 -15.27 11.52
C LEU A 8 -21.75 -14.99 10.43
N ALA A 9 -22.07 -14.09 9.50
CA ALA A 9 -21.30 -13.81 8.29
C ALA A 9 -20.69 -12.41 8.30
N THR A 10 -20.03 -12.04 9.39
CA THR A 10 -19.26 -10.80 9.51
C THR A 10 -17.88 -10.92 8.84
N ASP A 11 -17.15 -9.81 8.70
CA ASP A 11 -15.84 -9.78 8.04
C ASP A 11 -14.85 -10.81 8.64
N PRO A 12 -13.88 -11.31 7.82
CA PRO A 12 -12.93 -12.33 8.25
C PRO A 12 -11.75 -11.75 9.06
N ASP A 13 -11.98 -10.69 9.84
CA ASP A 13 -11.02 -10.06 10.73
C ASP A 13 -11.40 -10.19 12.20
N ARG A 14 -10.56 -9.67 13.10
CA ARG A 14 -10.82 -9.73 14.55
C ARG A 14 -12.00 -8.88 14.99
N GLU A 15 -12.30 -7.80 14.30
CA GLU A 15 -13.46 -6.95 14.57
C GLU A 15 -14.75 -7.70 14.19
N GLY A 16 -14.78 -8.35 13.03
CA GLY A 16 -15.89 -9.21 12.62
C GLY A 16 -16.07 -10.43 13.53
N GLU A 17 -14.97 -11.03 14.02
CA GLU A 17 -15.02 -12.13 14.96
C GLU A 17 -15.61 -11.71 16.31
N ALA A 18 -15.26 -10.52 16.80
CA ALA A 18 -15.83 -9.97 18.03
C ALA A 18 -17.33 -9.65 17.87
N ILE A 19 -17.74 -9.11 16.72
CA ILE A 19 -19.18 -8.89 16.43
C ILE A 19 -19.93 -10.23 16.44
N SER A 20 -19.39 -11.25 15.78
CA SER A 20 -19.96 -12.59 15.75
C SER A 20 -20.11 -13.19 17.16
N TRP A 21 -19.08 -13.05 18.01
CA TRP A 21 -19.11 -13.52 19.38
C TRP A 21 -20.20 -12.81 20.20
N HIS A 22 -20.30 -11.49 20.10
CA HIS A 22 -21.33 -10.71 20.79
C HIS A 22 -22.72 -11.09 20.32
N LEU A 23 -22.94 -11.29 19.02
CA LEU A 23 -24.22 -11.72 18.47
C LEU A 23 -24.57 -13.14 18.95
N ALA A 24 -23.61 -14.07 18.93
CA ALA A 24 -23.81 -15.41 19.45
C ALA A 24 -24.28 -15.38 20.92
N ASN A 25 -23.62 -14.58 21.75
CA ASN A 25 -23.96 -14.43 23.15
C ASN A 25 -25.38 -13.84 23.37
N ILE A 26 -25.74 -12.79 22.61
CA ILE A 26 -27.07 -12.16 22.69
C ILE A 26 -28.15 -13.10 22.21
N LEU A 27 -27.89 -13.90 21.18
CA LEU A 27 -28.87 -14.84 20.60
C LEU A 27 -28.90 -16.20 21.32
N GLY A 28 -28.02 -16.41 22.31
CA GLY A 28 -27.92 -17.69 23.04
C GLY A 28 -27.37 -18.82 22.17
N LEU A 29 -26.54 -18.52 21.17
CA LEU A 29 -25.88 -19.51 20.32
C LEU A 29 -24.61 -20.01 21.01
N ASP A 30 -24.28 -21.29 20.80
CA ASP A 30 -23.02 -21.86 21.27
C ASP A 30 -21.86 -21.34 20.36
N PRO A 31 -20.85 -20.61 20.91
CA PRO A 31 -19.72 -20.13 20.15
C PRO A 31 -18.84 -21.24 19.55
N SER A 32 -18.92 -22.46 20.11
CA SER A 32 -18.19 -23.64 19.61
C SER A 32 -18.90 -24.35 18.46
N ALA A 33 -20.17 -24.02 18.23
CA ALA A 33 -20.92 -24.58 17.11
C ALA A 33 -20.49 -23.98 15.75
N PRO A 34 -20.64 -24.73 14.64
CA PRO A 34 -20.26 -24.28 13.31
C PRO A 34 -21.31 -23.29 12.74
N ASN A 35 -21.41 -22.13 13.33
CA ASN A 35 -22.33 -21.06 12.93
C ASN A 35 -21.64 -19.81 12.39
N ARG A 36 -20.30 -19.79 12.34
CA ARG A 36 -19.50 -18.71 11.78
C ARG A 36 -19.13 -19.00 10.34
N VAL A 37 -19.47 -18.09 9.45
CA VAL A 37 -19.16 -18.14 8.01
C VAL A 37 -18.29 -16.96 7.64
N THR A 38 -17.23 -17.20 6.88
CA THR A 38 -16.32 -16.15 6.36
C THR A 38 -16.13 -16.31 4.88
N PHE A 39 -15.99 -15.21 4.18
CA PHE A 39 -15.62 -15.15 2.76
C PHE A 39 -14.81 -13.87 2.51
N ASP A 40 -13.81 -13.98 1.64
CA ASP A 40 -12.89 -12.88 1.35
C ASP A 40 -13.44 -11.93 0.29
N GLU A 41 -14.41 -12.40 -0.50
CA GLU A 41 -15.06 -11.62 -1.55
C GLU A 41 -16.57 -11.82 -1.58
N ILE A 42 -17.33 -10.76 -1.87
CA ILE A 42 -18.80 -10.80 -1.98
C ILE A 42 -19.20 -11.17 -3.42
N THR A 43 -18.70 -12.32 -3.89
CA THR A 43 -19.10 -12.91 -5.18
C THR A 43 -20.00 -14.11 -4.93
N LYS A 44 -20.80 -14.50 -5.95
CA LYS A 44 -21.64 -15.71 -5.87
C LYS A 44 -20.83 -16.97 -5.53
N LYS A 45 -19.58 -17.05 -6.03
CA LYS A 45 -18.68 -18.17 -5.76
C LYS A 45 -18.16 -18.10 -4.31
N GLY A 46 -17.61 -16.97 -3.88
CA GLY A 46 -17.06 -16.78 -2.54
C GLY A 46 -18.10 -17.00 -1.46
N VAL A 47 -19.31 -16.45 -1.62
CA VAL A 47 -20.41 -16.67 -0.67
C VAL A 47 -20.82 -18.14 -0.59
N LYS A 48 -20.96 -18.83 -1.74
CA LYS A 48 -21.28 -20.27 -1.74
C LYS A 48 -20.21 -21.12 -1.07
N GLU A 49 -18.96 -20.80 -1.32
CA GLU A 49 -17.82 -21.52 -0.71
C GLU A 49 -17.75 -21.29 0.79
N GLY A 50 -17.89 -20.04 1.24
CA GLY A 50 -17.95 -19.74 2.67
C GLY A 50 -19.13 -20.42 3.38
N MET A 51 -20.31 -20.42 2.77
CA MET A 51 -21.51 -21.09 3.30
C MET A 51 -21.37 -22.63 3.36
N ALA A 52 -20.53 -23.22 2.53
CA ALA A 52 -20.26 -24.65 2.55
C ALA A 52 -19.30 -25.08 3.66
N HIS A 53 -18.55 -24.14 4.26
CA HIS A 53 -17.54 -24.42 5.27
C HIS A 53 -17.75 -23.57 6.54
N PRO A 54 -18.88 -23.71 7.24
CA PRO A 54 -19.10 -23.02 8.51
C PRO A 54 -18.14 -23.54 9.58
N ARG A 55 -17.67 -22.66 10.45
CA ARG A 55 -16.73 -22.98 11.52
C ARG A 55 -17.19 -22.45 12.88
N ALA A 56 -16.49 -22.80 13.93
CA ALA A 56 -16.65 -22.17 15.23
C ALA A 56 -16.08 -20.74 15.24
N ILE A 57 -16.51 -19.94 16.20
CA ILE A 57 -15.95 -18.60 16.45
C ILE A 57 -14.51 -18.76 16.94
N ASN A 58 -13.58 -17.96 16.39
CA ASN A 58 -12.19 -17.94 16.80
C ASN A 58 -12.02 -17.07 18.06
N ILE A 59 -11.92 -17.72 19.20
CA ILE A 59 -11.80 -17.03 20.50
C ILE A 59 -10.47 -16.25 20.62
N ASP A 60 -9.40 -16.69 19.96
CA ASP A 60 -8.13 -15.97 19.99
C ASP A 60 -8.22 -14.62 19.25
N LEU A 61 -8.90 -14.58 18.10
CA LEU A 61 -9.19 -13.33 17.39
C LEU A 61 -10.12 -12.41 18.19
N PHE A 62 -11.14 -12.97 18.86
CA PHE A 62 -11.99 -12.23 19.78
C PHE A 62 -11.17 -11.61 20.92
N ASN A 63 -10.32 -12.40 21.58
CA ASN A 63 -9.47 -11.94 22.67
C ASN A 63 -8.47 -10.88 22.19
N ALA A 64 -7.92 -11.01 20.99
CA ALA A 64 -7.04 -10.02 20.39
C ALA A 64 -7.75 -8.67 20.15
N GLN A 65 -9.02 -8.71 19.74
CA GLN A 65 -9.86 -7.50 19.61
C GLN A 65 -10.15 -6.87 20.97
N GLN A 66 -10.49 -7.65 21.97
CA GLN A 66 -10.73 -7.16 23.33
C GLN A 66 -9.48 -6.52 23.92
N ALA A 67 -8.30 -7.17 23.78
CA ALA A 67 -7.03 -6.63 24.25
C ALA A 67 -6.71 -5.27 23.57
N ARG A 68 -6.96 -5.16 22.26
CA ARG A 68 -6.80 -3.90 21.51
C ARG A 68 -7.72 -2.81 22.07
N ARG A 69 -8.99 -3.12 22.26
CA ARG A 69 -9.99 -2.18 22.78
C ARG A 69 -9.61 -1.66 24.17
N GLU A 70 -9.20 -2.56 25.08
CA GLU A 70 -8.74 -2.20 26.40
C GLU A 70 -7.48 -1.32 26.36
N LEU A 71 -6.50 -1.67 25.50
CA LEU A 71 -5.28 -0.90 25.32
C LEU A 71 -5.58 0.51 24.78
N ASP A 72 -6.40 0.64 23.75
CA ASP A 72 -6.79 1.93 23.17
C ASP A 72 -7.49 2.82 24.20
N ARG A 73 -8.36 2.22 25.03
CA ARG A 73 -9.03 2.91 26.14
C ARG A 73 -8.02 3.39 27.20
N LEU A 74 -7.15 2.51 27.66
CA LEU A 74 -6.15 2.85 28.68
C LEU A 74 -5.19 3.97 28.21
N VAL A 75 -4.69 3.85 26.99
CA VAL A 75 -3.80 4.84 26.39
C VAL A 75 -4.51 6.20 26.25
N GLY A 76 -5.70 6.19 25.64
CA GLY A 76 -6.47 7.41 25.42
C GLY A 76 -6.80 8.16 26.70
N TYR A 77 -7.34 7.45 27.69
CA TYR A 77 -7.75 8.05 28.98
C TYR A 77 -6.58 8.51 29.88
N LYS A 78 -5.43 7.85 29.79
CA LYS A 78 -4.26 8.24 30.59
C LYS A 78 -3.42 9.33 29.94
N LEU A 79 -3.20 9.26 28.64
CA LEU A 79 -2.33 10.20 27.93
C LEU A 79 -3.02 11.51 27.54
N SER A 80 -4.30 11.51 27.19
CA SER A 80 -5.00 12.73 26.81
C SER A 80 -5.01 13.80 27.93
N PRO A 81 -5.34 13.47 29.19
CA PRO A 81 -5.23 14.42 30.29
C PRO A 81 -3.79 14.92 30.55
N PHE A 82 -2.80 14.07 30.35
CA PHE A 82 -1.40 14.47 30.44
C PHE A 82 -1.04 15.53 29.39
N LEU A 83 -1.48 15.34 28.13
CA LEU A 83 -1.30 16.33 27.07
C LEU A 83 -2.02 17.65 27.39
N TRP A 84 -3.22 17.60 27.98
CA TRP A 84 -3.95 18.81 28.38
C TRP A 84 -3.21 19.62 29.43
N LYS A 85 -2.56 18.93 30.36
CA LYS A 85 -1.77 19.57 31.44
C LYS A 85 -0.46 20.14 30.94
N LYS A 86 0.20 19.47 29.99
CA LYS A 86 1.60 19.79 29.60
C LYS A 86 1.69 20.57 28.30
N VAL A 87 0.72 20.45 27.40
CA VAL A 87 0.74 21.07 26.07
C VAL A 87 -0.45 22.01 25.91
N ARG A 88 -1.64 21.49 25.65
CA ARG A 88 -2.87 22.29 25.42
C ARG A 88 -4.11 21.44 25.59
N ARG A 89 -5.20 22.03 26.13
CA ARG A 89 -6.52 21.40 26.18
C ARG A 89 -7.04 21.07 24.76
N GLY A 90 -7.79 19.99 24.65
CA GLY A 90 -8.40 19.52 23.40
C GLY A 90 -7.52 18.59 22.57
N LEU A 91 -6.26 18.36 22.95
CA LEU A 91 -5.42 17.35 22.31
C LEU A 91 -5.86 15.94 22.74
N SER A 92 -5.79 14.99 21.84
CA SER A 92 -5.99 13.58 22.15
C SER A 92 -4.75 12.75 21.82
N ALA A 93 -4.53 11.71 22.60
CA ALA A 93 -3.51 10.70 22.33
C ALA A 93 -4.18 9.37 21.99
N GLY A 94 -3.62 8.67 21.05
CA GLY A 94 -4.08 7.36 20.67
C GLY A 94 -2.97 6.58 19.99
N ARG A 95 -3.01 5.27 20.12
CA ARG A 95 -2.01 4.36 19.58
C ARG A 95 -1.83 4.52 18.06
N VAL A 96 -2.92 4.62 17.32
CA VAL A 96 -2.91 4.82 15.86
C VAL A 96 -2.49 6.24 15.50
N GLN A 97 -3.06 7.25 16.18
CA GLN A 97 -2.77 8.67 15.93
C GLN A 97 -1.28 8.98 16.09
N SER A 98 -0.65 8.48 17.14
CA SER A 98 0.77 8.75 17.44
C SER A 98 1.69 8.19 16.35
N VAL A 99 1.39 7.00 15.85
CA VAL A 99 2.15 6.38 14.74
C VAL A 99 1.93 7.16 13.43
N ALA A 100 0.68 7.51 13.12
CA ALA A 100 0.35 8.27 11.90
C ALA A 100 1.07 9.63 11.88
N VAL A 101 1.04 10.38 12.98
CA VAL A 101 1.75 11.66 13.10
C VAL A 101 3.25 11.49 12.94
N ARG A 102 3.83 10.43 13.53
CA ARG A 102 5.25 10.14 13.37
C ARG A 102 5.63 9.87 11.93
N LEU A 103 4.87 9.03 11.23
CA LEU A 103 5.12 8.72 9.80
C LEU A 103 5.07 9.97 8.93
N ILE A 104 4.08 10.84 9.16
CA ILE A 104 3.96 12.11 8.44
C ILE A 104 5.16 13.01 8.74
N ARG A 105 5.52 13.17 10.00
CA ARG A 105 6.65 13.98 10.42
C ARG A 105 7.97 13.46 9.86
N ASP A 106 8.20 12.17 9.87
CA ASP A 106 9.41 11.55 9.32
C ASP A 106 9.49 11.79 7.79
N ARG A 107 8.36 11.72 7.08
CA ARG A 107 8.29 12.06 5.65
C ARG A 107 8.54 13.55 5.40
N GLU A 108 8.01 14.45 6.21
CA GLU A 108 8.30 15.89 6.10
C GLU A 108 9.79 16.18 6.26
N LEU A 109 10.46 15.52 7.22
CA LEU A 109 11.92 15.65 7.36
C LEU A 109 12.70 15.15 6.14
N GLU A 110 12.25 14.06 5.49
CA GLU A 110 12.86 13.60 4.25
C GLU A 110 12.70 14.65 3.14
N ILE A 111 11.52 15.28 3.05
CA ILE A 111 11.23 16.34 2.07
C ILE A 111 12.09 17.58 2.36
N GLU A 112 12.16 18.03 3.62
CA GLU A 112 12.97 19.19 4.03
C GLU A 112 14.48 19.00 3.77
N ASN A 113 14.97 17.77 3.95
CA ASN A 113 16.37 17.42 3.74
C ASN A 113 16.69 16.98 2.32
N PHE A 114 15.67 16.88 1.44
CA PHE A 114 15.88 16.45 0.07
C PHE A 114 16.71 17.45 -0.70
N LYS A 115 17.80 16.97 -1.28
CA LYS A 115 18.65 17.73 -2.20
C LYS A 115 18.37 17.23 -3.61
N PRO A 116 17.80 18.07 -4.48
CA PRO A 116 17.54 17.67 -5.85
C PRO A 116 18.86 17.49 -6.61
N ASP A 117 18.99 16.36 -7.28
CA ASP A 117 20.10 16.10 -8.21
C ASP A 117 19.64 16.45 -9.63
N GLU A 118 20.41 17.30 -10.30
CA GLU A 118 20.18 17.63 -11.70
C GLU A 118 20.56 16.46 -12.60
N TYR A 119 19.70 16.09 -13.51
CA TYR A 119 20.00 15.11 -14.56
C TYR A 119 19.36 15.51 -15.89
N TRP A 120 19.96 15.08 -16.96
CA TRP A 120 19.51 15.36 -18.32
C TRP A 120 19.26 14.07 -19.07
N ASN A 121 18.14 13.99 -19.76
CA ASN A 121 17.85 12.94 -20.73
C ASN A 121 18.09 13.50 -22.12
N ILE A 122 18.77 12.73 -22.98
CA ILE A 122 19.00 13.07 -24.37
C ILE A 122 18.26 12.05 -25.21
N ASP A 123 17.29 12.52 -25.96
CA ASP A 123 16.47 11.71 -26.84
C ASP A 123 16.70 12.17 -28.30
N ALA A 124 16.90 11.23 -29.20
CA ALA A 124 17.01 11.45 -30.64
C ALA A 124 15.74 10.98 -31.31
N LEU A 125 15.17 11.83 -32.18
CA LEU A 125 14.07 11.46 -33.07
C LEU A 125 14.70 10.98 -34.38
N LEU A 126 14.49 9.72 -34.70
CA LEU A 126 15.15 9.05 -35.82
C LEU A 126 14.13 8.56 -36.84
N ASN A 127 14.52 8.64 -38.11
CA ASN A 127 13.73 8.10 -39.24
C ASN A 127 14.51 6.95 -39.89
N PRO A 128 13.87 5.76 -40.08
CA PRO A 128 14.51 4.67 -40.79
C PRO A 128 14.79 5.07 -42.25
N GLN A 129 15.94 4.70 -42.79
CA GLN A 129 16.21 4.91 -44.20
C GLN A 129 15.32 3.99 -45.06
N GLY A 130 14.58 4.58 -45.98
CA GLY A 130 13.74 3.84 -46.95
C GLY A 130 12.36 3.42 -46.42
N GLU A 131 12.03 3.72 -45.19
CA GLU A 131 10.68 3.40 -44.62
C GLU A 131 10.03 4.68 -44.07
N LYS A 132 8.68 4.66 -43.99
CA LYS A 132 7.92 5.73 -43.37
C LYS A 132 7.76 5.42 -41.87
N GLY A 133 8.16 6.32 -41.01
CA GLY A 133 7.97 6.21 -39.55
C GLY A 133 9.05 6.96 -38.80
N GLU A 134 8.71 7.32 -37.57
CA GLU A 134 9.62 7.96 -36.63
C GLU A 134 9.70 7.10 -35.37
N PHE A 135 10.86 7.08 -34.73
CA PHE A 135 10.98 6.49 -33.41
C PHE A 135 11.95 7.29 -32.55
N THR A 136 11.74 7.29 -31.27
CA THR A 136 12.59 7.98 -30.30
C THR A 136 13.59 6.99 -29.71
N ALA A 137 14.88 7.33 -29.81
CA ALA A 137 15.96 6.61 -29.14
C ALA A 137 16.50 7.45 -27.99
N ARG A 138 16.68 6.84 -26.83
CA ARG A 138 17.22 7.49 -25.64
C ARG A 138 18.67 7.09 -25.42
N LEU A 139 19.53 8.07 -25.17
CA LEU A 139 20.91 7.82 -24.78
C LEU A 139 20.94 7.11 -23.41
N ALA A 140 21.41 5.88 -23.38
CA ALA A 140 21.40 5.04 -22.19
C ALA A 140 22.79 4.74 -21.62
N ALA A 141 23.77 4.57 -22.51
CA ALA A 141 25.11 4.12 -22.14
C ALA A 141 26.19 4.65 -23.09
N THR A 142 27.43 4.59 -22.66
CA THR A 142 28.61 4.79 -23.50
C THR A 142 28.84 3.59 -24.43
N ALA A 143 29.72 3.73 -25.41
CA ALA A 143 30.11 2.65 -26.32
C ALA A 143 30.60 1.38 -25.55
N ASP A 144 31.23 1.55 -24.39
CA ASP A 144 31.70 0.46 -23.52
C ASP A 144 30.56 -0.20 -22.68
N GLY A 145 29.30 0.20 -22.91
CA GLY A 145 28.13 -0.33 -22.20
C GLY A 145 27.95 0.18 -20.77
N LYS A 146 28.73 1.17 -20.33
CA LYS A 146 28.56 1.78 -19.00
C LYS A 146 27.40 2.77 -19.02
N LYS A 147 26.54 2.69 -18.02
CA LYS A 147 25.42 3.63 -17.86
C LYS A 147 25.95 5.08 -17.84
N LEU A 148 25.41 5.90 -18.70
CA LEU A 148 25.75 7.32 -18.77
C LEU A 148 24.73 8.13 -17.98
N THR A 149 25.22 8.94 -17.04
CA THR A 149 24.40 9.92 -16.32
C THR A 149 24.93 11.32 -16.66
N VAL A 150 24.08 12.13 -17.25
CA VAL A 150 24.41 13.53 -17.62
C VAL A 150 23.87 14.40 -16.49
N THR A 151 24.76 15.10 -15.80
CA THR A 151 24.45 15.81 -14.55
C THR A 151 24.36 17.32 -14.69
N ASN A 152 24.72 17.87 -15.84
CA ASN A 152 24.64 19.31 -16.08
C ASN A 152 24.48 19.65 -17.57
N LYS A 153 24.06 20.87 -17.81
CA LYS A 153 23.86 21.40 -19.18
C LYS A 153 25.08 21.32 -20.06
N GLN A 154 26.26 21.61 -19.53
CA GLN A 154 27.50 21.61 -20.32
C GLN A 154 27.83 20.23 -20.87
N GLN A 155 27.63 19.18 -20.08
CA GLN A 155 27.77 17.79 -20.54
C GLN A 155 26.73 17.45 -21.61
N ALA A 156 25.48 17.88 -21.41
CA ALA A 156 24.40 17.66 -22.37
C ALA A 156 24.73 18.33 -23.71
N ASP A 157 25.13 19.59 -23.70
CA ASP A 157 25.50 20.36 -24.91
C ASP A 157 26.71 19.74 -25.63
N GLY A 158 27.72 19.26 -24.90
CA GLY A 158 28.84 18.54 -25.44
C GLY A 158 28.47 17.24 -26.18
N ILE A 159 27.55 16.46 -25.58
CA ILE A 159 27.04 15.23 -26.19
C ILE A 159 26.21 15.55 -27.43
N LEU A 160 25.33 16.55 -27.37
CA LEU A 160 24.51 16.96 -28.51
C LEU A 160 25.40 17.37 -29.69
N THR A 161 26.44 18.16 -29.43
CA THR A 161 27.39 18.56 -30.47
C THR A 161 28.15 17.36 -31.07
N ALA A 162 28.49 16.36 -30.25
CA ALA A 162 29.18 15.16 -30.71
C ALA A 162 28.26 14.20 -31.52
N LEU A 163 26.97 14.25 -31.30
CA LEU A 163 25.95 13.40 -31.97
C LEU A 163 25.35 14.07 -33.21
N ASP A 164 25.51 15.39 -33.35
CA ASP A 164 24.95 16.13 -34.47
C ASP A 164 25.55 15.68 -35.80
N GLY A 165 24.70 15.44 -36.79
CA GLY A 165 25.10 15.00 -38.14
C GLY A 165 25.69 13.58 -38.19
N ARG A 166 25.54 12.76 -37.16
CA ARG A 166 26.01 11.37 -37.15
C ARG A 166 24.97 10.39 -37.66
N ASP A 167 25.44 9.33 -38.31
CA ASP A 167 24.60 8.19 -38.69
C ASP A 167 24.37 7.27 -37.49
N TYR A 168 23.14 6.78 -37.37
CA TYR A 168 22.72 5.86 -36.31
C TYR A 168 22.47 4.48 -36.90
N THR A 169 23.00 3.44 -36.27
CA THR A 169 22.86 2.06 -36.72
C THR A 169 22.25 1.19 -35.62
N ILE A 170 21.20 0.45 -35.94
CA ILE A 170 20.62 -0.53 -35.02
C ILE A 170 21.51 -1.76 -35.01
N THR A 171 22.17 -2.03 -33.89
CA THR A 171 23.09 -3.17 -33.74
C THR A 171 22.42 -4.42 -33.17
N LYS A 172 21.34 -4.25 -32.41
CA LYS A 172 20.63 -5.37 -31.76
C LYS A 172 19.16 -5.04 -31.56
N ILE A 173 18.29 -6.02 -31.78
CA ILE A 173 16.86 -5.95 -31.47
C ILE A 173 16.53 -7.10 -30.53
N GLU A 174 15.97 -6.79 -29.36
CA GLU A 174 15.43 -7.78 -28.43
C GLU A 174 13.92 -7.64 -28.35
N LYS A 175 13.21 -8.72 -28.62
CA LYS A 175 11.75 -8.74 -28.44
C LYS A 175 11.46 -9.05 -26.98
N GLY A 176 10.85 -8.11 -26.26
CA GLY A 176 10.28 -8.37 -24.94
C GLY A 176 9.17 -9.43 -25.02
N LYS A 177 9.05 -10.23 -23.94
CA LYS A 177 7.92 -11.16 -23.73
C LYS A 177 6.74 -10.41 -23.13
#